data_d4a136f17b4253e80ccc96f1a2b92756
#
_entry.id   d4a136f17b4253e80ccc96f1a2b92756
#
_cell.length_a   1.000
_cell.length_b   1.000
_cell.length_c   1.000
_cell.angle_alpha   90.00
_cell.angle_beta   90.00
_cell.angle_gamma   90.00
#
_symmetry.space_group_name_H-M   'P 1'
#
loop_
_entity.id
_entity.type
_entity.pdbx_description
1 polymer ?
#
loop_
_entity_poly.entity_id
_entity_poly.type
_entity_poly.pdbx_seq_one_letter_code
_entity_poly.pdbx_strand_id
1 'polypeptide(L)'
;YGGGKGGYQDNDDGHPGGSGGGGEGRFATCGGAGNIPTNSSPQSPVQGYAGGNASGTQNPPDGYSAGGGGGATAAGSPNPSSTQGGAGGTGKANSISGASVTYAGGGGGGTGSYSNTQGTGGAGGSGGGGAGGNGGAAPVASGTAGQVNTGGGGGGAAVGPGSVVG
;
A
#
# COMPACT_ATOMS: atom_id res chain seq x y z
N TYR A 1 -12.16 -6.86 -11.47
CA TYR A 1 -12.48 -6.48 -10.09
C TYR A 1 -11.55 -5.36 -9.65
N GLY A 2 -12.05 -4.43 -8.79
CA GLY A 2 -11.25 -3.35 -8.24
C GLY A 2 -10.22 -3.84 -7.22
N GLY A 3 -9.24 -3.00 -6.91
CA GLY A 3 -8.28 -3.23 -5.85
C GLY A 3 -8.91 -3.12 -4.46
N GLY A 4 -8.40 -3.88 -3.48
CA GLY A 4 -8.77 -3.77 -2.08
C GLY A 4 -8.28 -2.44 -1.47
N LYS A 5 -9.07 -1.88 -0.58
CA LYS A 5 -8.69 -0.71 0.23
C LYS A 5 -7.57 -1.08 1.20
N GLY A 6 -6.61 -0.20 1.44
CA GLY A 6 -5.66 -0.36 2.54
C GLY A 6 -6.34 -0.34 3.91
N GLY A 7 -5.76 -1.00 4.91
CA GLY A 7 -6.22 -0.92 6.29
C GLY A 7 -6.19 0.52 6.80
N TYR A 8 -7.16 0.88 7.64
CA TYR A 8 -7.34 2.24 8.17
C TYR A 8 -7.77 2.17 9.63
N GLN A 9 -6.98 2.71 10.53
CA GLN A 9 -7.21 2.77 11.99
C GLN A 9 -7.53 1.44 12.72
N ASP A 10 -7.25 1.41 14.01
CA ASP A 10 -7.71 0.42 14.99
C ASP A 10 -7.53 -1.07 14.63
N ASN A 11 -6.35 -1.43 14.13
CA ASN A 11 -6.02 -2.83 13.80
C ASN A 11 -6.80 -3.38 12.58
N ASP A 12 -7.03 -2.50 11.58
CA ASP A 12 -7.73 -2.88 10.36
C ASP A 12 -6.76 -3.54 9.36
N ASP A 13 -7.04 -4.77 8.99
CA ASP A 13 -6.32 -5.47 7.93
C ASP A 13 -6.56 -4.81 6.56
N GLY A 14 -5.64 -5.00 5.64
CA GLY A 14 -5.88 -4.65 4.26
C GLY A 14 -7.08 -5.40 3.70
N HIS A 15 -7.92 -4.73 2.92
CA HIS A 15 -9.13 -5.36 2.37
C HIS A 15 -8.81 -6.22 1.15
N PRO A 16 -9.51 -7.37 0.98
CA PRO A 16 -9.34 -8.21 -0.20
C PRO A 16 -9.91 -7.54 -1.46
N GLY A 17 -9.42 -7.96 -2.62
CA GLY A 17 -9.86 -7.46 -3.92
C GLY A 17 -9.28 -8.23 -5.09
N GLY A 18 -9.38 -7.70 -6.30
CA GLY A 18 -8.60 -8.16 -7.45
C GLY A 18 -7.11 -8.10 -7.13
N SER A 19 -6.64 -6.96 -6.58
CA SER A 19 -5.38 -6.83 -5.83
C SER A 19 -5.72 -6.45 -4.39
N GLY A 20 -5.03 -7.02 -3.40
CA GLY A 20 -5.28 -6.74 -1.99
C GLY A 20 -4.70 -5.40 -1.53
N GLY A 21 -5.34 -4.75 -0.55
CA GLY A 21 -4.81 -3.56 0.12
C GLY A 21 -3.67 -3.90 1.08
N GLY A 22 -2.75 -2.97 1.34
CA GLY A 22 -1.72 -3.13 2.37
C GLY A 22 -2.29 -3.06 3.79
N GLY A 23 -1.65 -3.71 4.76
CA GLY A 23 -2.01 -3.65 6.17
C GLY A 23 -1.69 -2.28 6.78
N GLU A 24 -2.45 -1.90 7.81
CA GLU A 24 -2.27 -0.64 8.56
C GLU A 24 -1.02 -0.69 9.44
N GLY A 25 -0.26 0.40 9.52
CA GLY A 25 1.07 0.40 10.11
C GLY A 25 1.13 0.46 11.63
N ARG A 26 0.06 0.89 12.30
CA ARG A 26 0.04 1.09 13.75
C ARG A 26 0.07 -0.23 14.53
N PHE A 27 -0.56 -1.26 14.00
CA PHE A 27 -0.65 -2.59 14.59
C PHE A 27 -0.06 -3.65 13.65
N ALA A 28 0.20 -4.86 14.17
CA ALA A 28 0.56 -6.00 13.33
C ALA A 28 -0.67 -6.45 12.55
N THR A 29 -0.87 -5.93 11.36
CA THR A 29 -2.01 -6.21 10.50
C THR A 29 -1.61 -6.94 9.23
N CYS A 30 -2.51 -7.75 8.72
CA CYS A 30 -2.31 -8.48 7.48
C CYS A 30 -2.63 -7.60 6.25
N GLY A 31 -1.90 -7.81 5.18
CA GLY A 31 -2.32 -7.31 3.87
C GLY A 31 -3.56 -8.06 3.39
N GLY A 32 -4.43 -7.38 2.67
CA GLY A 32 -5.63 -7.98 2.08
C GLY A 32 -5.28 -9.05 1.04
N ALA A 33 -6.07 -10.12 1.00
CA ALA A 33 -5.91 -11.16 -0.01
C ALA A 33 -6.16 -10.61 -1.42
N GLY A 34 -5.31 -11.00 -2.37
CA GLY A 34 -5.53 -10.73 -3.80
C GLY A 34 -6.33 -11.84 -4.46
N ASN A 35 -6.78 -11.58 -5.68
CA ASN A 35 -7.55 -12.53 -6.50
C ASN A 35 -8.86 -13.02 -5.85
N ILE A 36 -9.38 -12.24 -4.91
CA ILE A 36 -10.64 -12.55 -4.20
C ILE A 36 -11.70 -11.55 -4.64
N PRO A 37 -12.69 -11.96 -5.44
CA PRO A 37 -13.86 -11.15 -5.70
C PRO A 37 -14.84 -11.18 -4.50
N THR A 38 -15.88 -10.39 -4.58
CA THR A 38 -16.89 -10.25 -3.52
C THR A 38 -17.58 -11.56 -3.09
N ASN A 39 -17.48 -12.62 -3.88
CA ASN A 39 -17.99 -13.96 -3.55
C ASN A 39 -16.98 -14.87 -2.83
N SER A 40 -15.85 -14.33 -2.41
CA SER A 40 -14.80 -15.00 -1.62
C SER A 40 -14.13 -16.23 -2.29
N SER A 41 -14.32 -16.44 -3.58
CA SER A 41 -13.65 -17.52 -4.32
C SER A 41 -12.53 -17.00 -5.21
N PRO A 42 -11.32 -17.61 -5.17
CA PRO A 42 -10.25 -17.25 -6.07
C PRO A 42 -10.66 -17.39 -7.53
N GLN A 43 -10.21 -16.44 -8.36
CA GLN A 43 -10.55 -16.42 -9.78
C GLN A 43 -9.44 -17.02 -10.65
N SER A 44 -9.84 -17.60 -11.77
CA SER A 44 -8.94 -18.02 -12.83
C SER A 44 -9.36 -17.32 -14.14
N PRO A 45 -8.44 -16.62 -14.81
CA PRO A 45 -7.03 -16.39 -14.44
C PRO A 45 -6.88 -15.47 -13.23
N VAL A 46 -5.70 -15.54 -12.57
CA VAL A 46 -5.34 -14.67 -11.43
C VAL A 46 -5.42 -13.20 -11.86
N GLN A 47 -6.15 -12.39 -11.08
CA GLN A 47 -6.40 -10.98 -11.39
C GLN A 47 -5.53 -10.01 -10.61
N GLY A 48 -4.89 -10.48 -9.56
CA GLY A 48 -3.98 -9.68 -8.73
C GLY A 48 -3.52 -10.42 -7.49
N TYR A 49 -2.61 -9.81 -6.75
CA TYR A 49 -1.91 -10.42 -5.63
C TYR A 49 -2.23 -9.69 -4.32
N ALA A 50 -1.88 -10.31 -3.20
CA ALA A 50 -2.12 -9.78 -1.87
C ALA A 50 -1.36 -8.47 -1.62
N GLY A 51 -1.86 -7.65 -0.71
CA GLY A 51 -1.10 -6.57 -0.10
C GLY A 51 -0.04 -7.10 0.88
N GLY A 52 0.94 -6.26 1.21
CA GLY A 52 1.96 -6.54 2.22
C GLY A 52 1.42 -6.36 3.64
N ASN A 53 1.94 -7.15 4.57
CA ASN A 53 1.63 -7.01 5.98
C ASN A 53 2.32 -5.78 6.59
N ALA A 54 1.76 -5.26 7.67
CA ALA A 54 2.44 -4.33 8.56
C ALA A 54 2.96 -5.06 9.79
N SER A 55 4.17 -4.74 10.22
CA SER A 55 4.84 -5.42 11.35
C SER A 55 4.32 -4.98 12.72
N GLY A 56 3.52 -3.92 12.80
CA GLY A 56 2.89 -3.45 14.03
C GLY A 56 3.84 -3.06 15.14
N THR A 57 5.08 -2.77 14.82
CA THR A 57 6.03 -2.27 15.80
C THR A 57 5.70 -0.82 16.14
N GLN A 58 4.63 -0.65 16.94
CA GLN A 58 4.46 0.58 17.71
C GLN A 58 5.58 0.62 18.72
N ASN A 59 6.67 1.22 18.36
CA ASN A 59 7.70 1.53 19.33
C ASN A 59 7.79 3.06 19.47
N PRO A 60 6.99 3.69 20.36
CA PRO A 60 7.25 5.07 20.68
C PRO A 60 8.70 5.21 21.18
N PRO A 61 9.52 6.13 20.65
CA PRO A 61 9.10 7.24 19.79
C PRO A 61 9.18 6.98 18.26
N ASP A 62 9.48 5.77 17.82
CA ASP A 62 10.08 5.52 16.50
C ASP A 62 9.11 5.60 15.30
N GLY A 63 7.81 5.52 15.52
CA GLY A 63 6.87 5.60 14.41
C GLY A 63 6.25 4.26 14.02
N TYR A 64 5.54 4.26 12.92
CA TYR A 64 4.84 3.09 12.35
C TYR A 64 4.75 3.21 10.82
N SER A 65 4.68 2.10 10.12
CA SER A 65 4.60 2.08 8.67
C SER A 65 3.73 0.96 8.12
N ALA A 66 2.99 1.27 7.08
CA ALA A 66 2.05 0.40 6.41
C ALA A 66 2.72 -0.52 5.38
N GLY A 67 2.14 -1.67 5.12
CA GLY A 67 2.48 -2.53 4.00
C GLY A 67 2.05 -1.90 2.66
N GLY A 68 2.67 -2.32 1.55
CA GLY A 68 2.29 -1.90 0.21
C GLY A 68 1.06 -2.65 -0.32
N GLY A 69 0.30 -2.05 -1.22
CA GLY A 69 -0.80 -2.72 -1.92
C GLY A 69 -0.31 -3.74 -2.94
N GLY A 70 -1.08 -4.79 -3.18
CA GLY A 70 -0.80 -5.79 -4.22
C GLY A 70 -0.92 -5.21 -5.64
N GLY A 71 -0.15 -5.75 -6.56
CA GLY A 71 -0.23 -5.46 -7.99
C GLY A 71 -0.83 -6.61 -8.80
N ALA A 72 -0.86 -6.46 -10.11
CA ALA A 72 -1.42 -7.48 -11.02
C ALA A 72 -0.52 -8.71 -11.18
N THR A 73 0.79 -8.63 -10.89
CA THR A 73 1.72 -9.77 -11.05
C THR A 73 2.56 -10.06 -9.80
N ALA A 74 2.55 -9.17 -8.81
CA ALA A 74 3.29 -9.39 -7.56
C ALA A 74 2.51 -8.85 -6.35
N ALA A 75 2.73 -9.48 -5.21
CA ALA A 75 2.24 -8.98 -3.94
C ALA A 75 2.92 -7.66 -3.56
N GLY A 76 2.24 -6.86 -2.75
CA GLY A 76 2.88 -5.74 -2.06
C GLY A 76 3.89 -6.24 -1.03
N SER A 77 4.93 -5.47 -0.80
CA SER A 77 5.93 -5.80 0.22
C SER A 77 5.43 -5.44 1.62
N PRO A 78 5.78 -6.22 2.65
CA PRO A 78 5.62 -5.78 4.02
C PRO A 78 6.49 -4.54 4.26
N ASN A 79 6.17 -3.78 5.32
CA ASN A 79 7.03 -2.69 5.73
C ASN A 79 8.38 -3.23 6.24
N PRO A 80 9.53 -2.73 5.73
CA PRO A 80 10.85 -3.21 6.18
C PRO A 80 11.21 -2.81 7.61
N SER A 81 10.65 -1.71 8.10
CA SER A 81 10.88 -1.18 9.45
C SER A 81 9.73 -0.28 9.90
N SER A 82 9.74 0.19 11.15
CA SER A 82 8.78 1.18 11.67
C SER A 82 8.85 2.55 10.99
N THR A 83 9.95 2.84 10.28
CA THR A 83 10.19 4.12 9.58
C THR A 83 10.18 3.99 8.06
N GLN A 84 9.90 2.80 7.51
CA GLN A 84 9.88 2.59 6.07
C GLN A 84 8.63 1.82 5.63
N GLY A 85 7.83 2.42 4.77
CA GLY A 85 6.64 1.81 4.19
C GLY A 85 6.98 0.70 3.18
N GLY A 86 6.12 -0.30 3.07
CA GLY A 86 6.25 -1.38 2.10
C GLY A 86 6.03 -0.90 0.67
N ALA A 87 6.79 -1.44 -0.29
CA ALA A 87 6.61 -1.12 -1.71
C ALA A 87 5.34 -1.76 -2.28
N GLY A 88 4.71 -1.10 -3.23
CA GLY A 88 3.59 -1.64 -3.99
C GLY A 88 4.02 -2.78 -4.93
N GLY A 89 3.14 -3.74 -5.13
CA GLY A 89 3.34 -4.88 -6.04
C GLY A 89 3.37 -4.46 -7.51
N THR A 90 4.10 -5.20 -8.31
CA THR A 90 4.26 -4.94 -9.75
C THR A 90 2.98 -5.19 -10.52
N GLY A 91 2.70 -4.32 -11.48
CA GLY A 91 1.63 -4.45 -12.47
C GLY A 91 1.99 -5.41 -13.61
N LYS A 92 1.11 -5.52 -14.57
CA LYS A 92 1.23 -6.41 -15.73
C LYS A 92 1.47 -5.62 -17.02
N ALA A 93 2.52 -6.00 -17.76
CA ALA A 93 2.76 -5.43 -19.07
C ALA A 93 1.74 -5.95 -20.10
N ASN A 94 1.27 -5.07 -20.97
CA ASN A 94 0.34 -5.37 -22.06
C ASN A 94 0.67 -4.51 -23.28
N SER A 95 0.58 -5.08 -24.47
CA SER A 95 0.89 -4.40 -25.74
C SER A 95 -0.34 -4.17 -26.64
N ILE A 96 -1.55 -4.30 -26.07
CA ILE A 96 -2.80 -4.16 -26.85
C ILE A 96 -2.96 -2.77 -27.49
N SER A 97 -2.29 -1.75 -26.94
CA SER A 97 -2.26 -0.38 -27.49
C SER A 97 -1.15 -0.14 -28.52
N GLY A 98 -0.42 -1.19 -28.94
CA GLY A 98 0.69 -1.12 -29.89
C GLY A 98 2.08 -1.01 -29.25
N ALA A 99 2.21 -0.33 -28.11
CA ALA A 99 3.43 -0.29 -27.31
C ALA A 99 3.26 -1.07 -25.99
N SER A 100 4.32 -1.67 -25.47
CA SER A 100 4.27 -2.35 -24.16
C SER A 100 4.13 -1.33 -23.05
N VAL A 101 3.00 -1.34 -22.37
CA VAL A 101 2.71 -0.49 -21.20
C VAL A 101 2.38 -1.39 -20.00
N THR A 102 2.92 -1.06 -18.82
CA THR A 102 2.61 -1.78 -17.58
C THR A 102 1.42 -1.12 -16.90
N TYR A 103 0.46 -1.93 -16.42
CA TYR A 103 -0.80 -1.53 -15.80
C TYR A 103 -0.99 -2.17 -14.43
N ALA A 104 -1.83 -1.56 -13.59
CA ALA A 104 -2.29 -2.10 -12.32
C ALA A 104 -1.17 -2.42 -11.31
N GLY A 105 -0.24 -1.48 -11.12
CA GLY A 105 0.73 -1.50 -10.02
C GLY A 105 0.07 -1.15 -8.69
N GLY A 106 0.52 -1.75 -7.60
CA GLY A 106 0.05 -1.45 -6.25
C GLY A 106 0.58 -0.12 -5.71
N GLY A 107 -0.13 0.53 -4.81
CA GLY A 107 0.37 1.72 -4.10
C GLY A 107 1.39 1.37 -3.02
N GLY A 108 2.35 2.25 -2.74
CA GLY A 108 3.28 2.11 -1.61
C GLY A 108 2.61 2.42 -0.27
N GLY A 109 3.08 1.78 0.80
CA GLY A 109 2.63 2.03 2.16
C GLY A 109 3.10 3.40 2.70
N GLY A 110 2.24 4.12 3.41
CA GLY A 110 2.62 5.37 4.09
C GLY A 110 3.35 5.11 5.41
N THR A 111 3.92 6.17 6.00
CA THR A 111 4.54 6.12 7.32
C THR A 111 3.94 7.16 8.26
N GLY A 112 4.04 6.91 9.56
CA GLY A 112 3.66 7.86 10.60
C GLY A 112 4.67 7.85 11.73
N SER A 113 4.68 8.92 12.54
CA SER A 113 5.54 8.99 13.72
C SER A 113 4.88 9.79 14.84
N TYR A 114 5.10 9.33 16.07
CA TYR A 114 4.70 10.08 17.27
C TYR A 114 5.76 11.10 17.69
N SER A 115 6.96 11.00 17.11
CA SER A 115 8.08 11.91 17.32
C SER A 115 8.44 12.59 16.00
N ASN A 116 9.50 13.42 16.02
CA ASN A 116 10.03 14.03 14.80
C ASN A 116 10.89 13.07 13.95
N THR A 117 10.83 11.74 14.21
CA THR A 117 11.57 10.78 13.40
C THR A 117 10.97 10.73 12.00
N GLN A 118 11.77 11.04 10.98
CA GLN A 118 11.37 11.04 9.59
C GLN A 118 11.18 9.62 9.10
N GLY A 119 9.95 9.30 8.63
CA GLY A 119 9.64 8.06 7.93
C GLY A 119 9.64 8.25 6.42
N THR A 120 10.00 7.20 5.68
CA THR A 120 9.99 7.18 4.22
C THR A 120 8.89 6.26 3.73
N GLY A 121 7.96 6.81 2.97
CA GLY A 121 6.89 6.02 2.34
C GLY A 121 7.45 5.01 1.34
N GLY A 122 6.76 3.90 1.17
CA GLY A 122 7.08 2.87 0.20
C GLY A 122 6.93 3.36 -1.24
N ALA A 123 7.77 2.87 -2.14
CA ALA A 123 7.63 3.15 -3.57
C ALA A 123 6.32 2.55 -4.10
N GLY A 124 5.70 3.23 -5.06
CA GLY A 124 4.61 2.65 -5.85
C GLY A 124 5.12 1.55 -6.77
N GLY A 125 4.32 0.53 -7.01
CA GLY A 125 4.61 -0.55 -7.96
C GLY A 125 4.61 -0.05 -9.40
N SER A 126 5.45 -0.66 -10.24
CA SER A 126 5.44 -0.41 -11.68
C SER A 126 4.06 -0.69 -12.27
N GLY A 127 3.59 0.13 -13.17
CA GLY A 127 2.22 0.07 -13.70
C GLY A 127 1.31 1.11 -13.05
N GLY A 128 1.89 2.24 -12.62
CA GLY A 128 1.16 3.42 -12.20
C GLY A 128 0.79 3.47 -10.72
N GLY A 129 1.43 2.67 -9.88
CA GLY A 129 1.24 2.77 -8.43
C GLY A 129 1.79 4.07 -7.86
N GLY A 130 1.03 4.74 -6.99
CA GLY A 130 1.45 5.94 -6.27
C GLY A 130 2.38 5.61 -5.10
N ALA A 131 3.37 6.46 -4.82
CA ALA A 131 4.23 6.31 -3.65
C ALA A 131 3.50 6.65 -2.35
N GLY A 132 3.83 5.96 -1.27
CA GLY A 132 3.38 6.27 0.07
C GLY A 132 3.92 7.61 0.56
N GLY A 133 3.20 8.22 1.49
CA GLY A 133 3.57 9.48 2.12
C GLY A 133 4.66 9.31 3.17
N ASN A 134 5.50 10.35 3.31
CA ASN A 134 6.55 10.43 4.32
C ASN A 134 6.00 11.05 5.60
N GLY A 135 5.95 10.30 6.69
CA GLY A 135 5.53 10.74 8.01
C GLY A 135 6.68 11.31 8.83
N GLY A 136 6.37 11.86 9.99
CA GLY A 136 7.33 12.43 10.93
C GLY A 136 7.29 13.94 10.96
N ALA A 137 8.48 14.58 11.02
CA ALA A 137 8.59 16.03 11.12
C ALA A 137 7.81 16.74 10.01
N ALA A 138 7.18 17.87 10.35
CA ALA A 138 6.49 18.70 9.38
C ALA A 138 7.49 19.34 8.36
N PRO A 139 7.11 19.52 7.09
CA PRO A 139 5.81 19.18 6.53
C PRO A 139 5.68 17.68 6.21
N VAL A 140 4.54 17.09 6.58
CA VAL A 140 4.20 15.70 6.25
C VAL A 140 3.86 15.63 4.77
N ALA A 141 4.54 14.74 4.06
CA ALA A 141 4.28 14.54 2.65
C ALA A 141 3.19 13.47 2.44
N SER A 142 2.06 13.86 1.91
CA SER A 142 0.97 12.95 1.56
C SER A 142 1.41 11.91 0.52
N GLY A 143 0.79 10.73 0.54
CA GLY A 143 0.94 9.76 -0.54
C GLY A 143 0.49 10.34 -1.89
N THR A 144 1.05 9.82 -2.96
CA THR A 144 0.72 10.26 -4.32
C THR A 144 -0.43 9.41 -4.90
N ALA A 145 -1.24 10.04 -5.75
CA ALA A 145 -2.26 9.31 -6.50
C ALA A 145 -1.62 8.29 -7.45
N GLY A 146 -2.35 7.23 -7.77
CA GLY A 146 -1.98 6.36 -8.88
C GLY A 146 -2.01 7.12 -10.21
N GLN A 147 -1.18 6.69 -11.16
CA GLN A 147 -1.12 7.29 -12.48
C GLN A 147 -2.45 7.07 -13.22
N VAL A 148 -2.97 8.13 -13.83
CA VAL A 148 -4.23 8.08 -14.60
C VAL A 148 -4.13 7.08 -15.77
N ASN A 149 -5.20 6.41 -16.06
CA ASN A 149 -5.35 5.45 -17.17
C ASN A 149 -4.46 4.18 -17.07
N THR A 150 -3.83 3.94 -15.89
CA THR A 150 -3.06 2.72 -15.67
C THR A 150 -3.75 1.70 -14.77
N GLY A 151 -4.79 2.13 -14.05
CA GLY A 151 -5.43 1.28 -13.01
C GLY A 151 -4.54 1.05 -11.79
N GLY A 152 -3.47 1.84 -11.62
CA GLY A 152 -2.59 1.75 -10.47
C GLY A 152 -3.26 2.28 -9.19
N GLY A 153 -2.92 1.68 -8.05
CA GLY A 153 -3.39 2.09 -6.72
C GLY A 153 -2.72 3.38 -6.25
N GLY A 154 -3.43 4.20 -5.49
CA GLY A 154 -2.82 5.35 -4.79
C GLY A 154 -1.92 4.90 -3.62
N GLY A 155 -0.93 5.71 -3.29
CA GLY A 155 -0.08 5.52 -2.13
C GLY A 155 -0.80 5.82 -0.80
N GLY A 156 -0.38 5.12 0.26
CA GLY A 156 -0.90 5.32 1.61
C GLY A 156 -0.60 6.72 2.15
N ALA A 157 -1.50 7.23 3.00
CA ALA A 157 -1.31 8.53 3.64
C ALA A 157 -0.14 8.49 4.64
N ALA A 158 0.42 9.67 4.92
CA ALA A 158 1.36 9.85 6.00
C ALA A 158 0.72 10.59 7.18
N VAL A 159 1.29 10.39 8.36
CA VAL A 159 0.83 11.04 9.60
C VAL A 159 2.02 11.66 10.33
N GLY A 160 1.87 12.90 10.76
CA GLY A 160 2.87 13.62 11.56
C GLY A 160 2.54 13.62 13.05
N PRO A 161 3.48 14.11 13.91
CA PRO A 161 3.25 14.30 15.32
C PRO A 161 2.06 15.22 15.56
N GLY A 162 1.18 14.82 16.48
CA GLY A 162 -0.01 15.63 16.84
C GLY A 162 -1.19 15.53 15.87
N SER A 163 -1.07 14.79 14.79
CA SER A 163 -2.23 14.44 13.97
C SER A 163 -3.05 13.37 14.69
N VAL A 164 -4.11 13.79 15.36
CA VAL A 164 -5.17 12.86 15.80
C VAL A 164 -5.97 12.51 14.57
N VAL A 165 -5.87 11.27 14.14
CA VAL A 165 -6.77 10.73 13.14
C VAL A 165 -8.08 10.48 13.88
N GLY A 166 -9.03 11.43 13.71
CA GLY A 166 -10.37 11.31 14.28
C GLY A 166 -11.26 10.38 13.46
#